data_ec450931d698d54f10c6ff733a945563
#
_entry.id   ec450931d698d54f10c6ff733a945563
#
_cell.length_a   1.000
_cell.length_b   1.000
_cell.length_c   1.000
_cell.angle_alpha   90.00
_cell.angle_beta   90.00
_cell.angle_gamma   90.00
#
_symmetry.space_group_name_H-M   'P 1'
#
loop_
_entity.id
_entity.type
_entity.pdbx_description
1 polymer ?
#
loop_
_entity_poly.entity_id
_entity_poly.type
_entity_poly.pdbx_seq_one_letter_code
_entity_poly.pdbx_strand_id
1 'polypeptide(L)'
;MKTSDNAPVDILIFGGGGDLSFRKLIPALYMAYLHERLPTGTRIVGLGRQAWTSAQYVDFLSEKSISFLAQTAYRVDRWHDFCQHIAYCTVDVSKPEDYAQLTGLVREGVRRVYYLATAPSLFTRISARSEEHT
;
A
#
# COMPACT_ATOMS: atom_id res chain seq x y z
N MET A 1 -18.63 5.13 21.36
CA MET A 1 -17.89 4.43 20.50
C MET A 1 -17.19 5.27 19.51
N LYS A 2 -16.22 4.83 19.01
CA LYS A 2 -15.44 5.61 18.25
C LYS A 2 -15.46 5.16 16.91
N THR A 3 -16.40 5.59 16.16
CA THR A 3 -16.47 5.24 14.77
C THR A 3 -15.23 5.65 14.02
N SER A 4 -14.56 6.70 14.48
CA SER A 4 -13.36 7.15 13.81
C SER A 4 -12.26 6.11 13.86
N ASP A 5 -12.24 5.26 14.89
CA ASP A 5 -11.21 4.23 15.01
C ASP A 5 -11.43 3.11 14.01
N ASN A 6 -12.67 2.98 13.51
CA ASN A 6 -13.02 1.95 12.56
C ASN A 6 -13.24 2.48 11.15
N ALA A 7 -12.95 3.78 10.95
CA ALA A 7 -13.12 4.35 9.62
C ALA A 7 -12.17 3.69 8.64
N PRO A 8 -12.62 3.45 7.39
CA PRO A 8 -11.76 2.86 6.39
C PRO A 8 -10.52 3.72 6.15
N VAL A 9 -9.45 3.08 5.74
CA VAL A 9 -8.18 3.75 5.50
C VAL A 9 -7.65 3.31 4.13
N ASP A 10 -7.17 4.25 3.35
CA ASP A 10 -6.41 3.95 2.14
C ASP A 10 -4.94 4.14 2.47
N ILE A 11 -4.17 3.09 2.30
CA ILE A 11 -2.74 3.10 2.53
C ILE A 11 -2.06 3.08 1.17
N LEU A 12 -1.38 4.17 0.83
CA LEU A 12 -0.74 4.31 -0.47
C LEU A 12 0.76 4.21 -0.28
N ILE A 13 1.37 3.24 -0.96
CA ILE A 13 2.79 2.97 -0.79
C ILE A 13 3.52 3.36 -2.07
N PHE A 14 4.21 4.50 -2.03
CA PHE A 14 5.06 4.92 -3.13
C PHE A 14 6.31 4.05 -3.14
N GLY A 15 6.59 3.44 -4.29
CA GLY A 15 7.65 2.45 -4.36
C GLY A 15 7.17 1.09 -3.90
N GLY A 16 5.90 0.76 -4.20
CA GLY A 16 5.29 -0.47 -3.70
C GLY A 16 5.98 -1.74 -4.14
N GLY A 17 6.71 -1.71 -5.26
CA GLY A 17 7.47 -2.86 -5.70
C GLY A 17 8.90 -2.90 -5.20
N GLY A 18 9.29 -1.94 -4.34
CA GLY A 18 10.66 -1.85 -3.87
C GLY A 18 10.94 -2.71 -2.66
N ASP A 19 12.22 -2.76 -2.31
CA ASP A 19 12.72 -3.63 -1.26
C ASP A 19 12.08 -3.32 0.08
N LEU A 20 11.98 -2.05 0.44
CA LEU A 20 11.40 -1.67 1.73
C LEU A 20 9.95 -2.11 1.83
N SER A 21 9.23 -2.02 0.71
CA SER A 21 7.82 -2.39 0.70
C SER A 21 7.66 -3.88 1.01
N PHE A 22 8.29 -4.76 0.23
CA PHE A 22 8.01 -6.19 0.41
C PHE A 22 8.75 -6.80 1.61
N ARG A 23 9.83 -6.17 2.09
CA ARG A 23 10.56 -6.70 3.24
C ARG A 23 10.02 -6.22 4.57
N LYS A 24 9.50 -5.02 4.61
CA LYS A 24 9.11 -4.38 5.87
C LYS A 24 7.64 -3.99 5.93
N LEU A 25 7.19 -3.19 4.96
CA LEU A 25 5.85 -2.61 5.05
C LEU A 25 4.75 -3.64 4.89
N ILE A 26 4.84 -4.47 3.86
CA ILE A 26 3.79 -5.47 3.61
C ILE A 26 3.75 -6.51 4.74
N PRO A 27 4.89 -7.04 5.21
CA PRO A 27 4.83 -7.94 6.36
C PRO A 27 4.23 -7.28 7.60
N ALA A 28 4.54 -6.01 7.86
CA ALA A 28 3.98 -5.32 9.02
C ALA A 28 2.46 -5.14 8.88
N LEU A 29 2.00 -4.82 7.67
CA LEU A 29 0.57 -4.66 7.43
C LEU A 29 -0.16 -5.99 7.54
N TYR A 30 0.47 -7.08 7.09
CA TYR A 30 -0.12 -8.40 7.26
C TYR A 30 -0.27 -8.75 8.75
N MET A 31 0.75 -8.44 9.56
CA MET A 31 0.65 -8.68 10.99
C MET A 31 -0.46 -7.84 11.62
N ALA A 32 -0.59 -6.59 11.18
CA ALA A 32 -1.69 -5.76 11.67
C ALA A 32 -3.04 -6.36 11.29
N TYR A 33 -3.14 -6.92 10.09
CA TYR A 33 -4.36 -7.58 9.65
C TYR A 33 -4.68 -8.80 10.53
N LEU A 34 -3.66 -9.61 10.83
CA LEU A 34 -3.88 -10.80 11.66
C LEU A 34 -4.36 -10.43 13.06
N HIS A 35 -3.90 -9.30 13.59
CA HIS A 35 -4.27 -8.86 14.92
C HIS A 35 -5.50 -7.95 14.91
N GLU A 36 -6.19 -7.89 13.78
CA GLU A 36 -7.42 -7.12 13.62
C GLU A 36 -7.23 -5.64 13.93
N ARG A 37 -6.07 -5.12 13.53
CA ARG A 37 -5.76 -3.69 13.75
C ARG A 37 -6.03 -2.85 12.52
N LEU A 38 -6.36 -3.46 11.38
CA LEU A 38 -6.73 -2.71 10.19
C LEU A 38 -8.24 -2.55 10.16
N PRO A 39 -8.73 -1.32 9.98
CA PRO A 39 -10.18 -1.12 9.92
C PRO A 39 -10.81 -1.86 8.75
N THR A 40 -12.07 -2.21 8.90
CA THR A 40 -12.83 -2.82 7.81
C THR A 40 -12.86 -1.84 6.63
N GLY A 41 -12.64 -2.36 5.44
CA GLY A 41 -12.63 -1.52 4.26
C GLY A 41 -11.28 -0.87 3.95
N THR A 42 -10.25 -1.23 4.70
CA THR A 42 -8.90 -0.76 4.43
C THR A 42 -8.45 -1.24 3.06
N ARG A 43 -7.82 -0.35 2.31
CA ARG A 43 -7.28 -0.66 1.00
C ARG A 43 -5.80 -0.30 0.99
N ILE A 44 -4.98 -1.20 0.46
CA ILE A 44 -3.54 -1.01 0.35
C ILE A 44 -3.22 -0.90 -1.13
N VAL A 45 -2.66 0.23 -1.55
CA VAL A 45 -2.38 0.47 -2.95
C VAL A 45 -0.89 0.68 -3.13
N GLY A 46 -0.26 -0.22 -3.86
CA GLY A 46 1.13 -0.04 -4.26
C GLY A 46 1.21 0.87 -5.47
N LEU A 47 2.16 1.78 -5.45
CA LEU A 47 2.37 2.73 -6.53
C LEU A 47 3.80 2.62 -7.00
N GLY A 48 4.00 2.52 -8.28
CA GLY A 48 5.34 2.39 -8.82
C GLY A 48 5.35 2.46 -10.33
N ARG A 49 6.53 2.32 -10.91
CA ARG A 49 6.69 2.43 -12.35
C ARG A 49 6.50 1.12 -13.09
N GLN A 50 6.43 0.01 -12.37
CA GLN A 50 6.21 -1.28 -13.01
C GLN A 50 4.81 -1.30 -13.62
N ALA A 51 4.71 -1.90 -14.80
CA ALA A 51 3.43 -1.98 -15.50
C ALA A 51 2.70 -3.26 -15.06
N TRP A 52 2.27 -3.29 -13.83
CA TRP A 52 1.58 -4.44 -13.26
C TRP A 52 0.09 -4.20 -13.14
N THR A 53 -0.68 -5.27 -13.28
CA THR A 53 -2.05 -5.28 -12.78
C THR A 53 -1.99 -5.53 -11.28
N SER A 54 -3.13 -5.35 -10.60
CA SER A 54 -3.18 -5.65 -9.17
C SER A 54 -2.88 -7.12 -8.91
N ALA A 55 -3.35 -8.02 -9.77
CA ALA A 55 -3.08 -9.45 -9.60
C ALA A 55 -1.59 -9.75 -9.73
N GLN A 56 -0.91 -9.11 -10.67
CA GLN A 56 0.52 -9.31 -10.83
C GLN A 56 1.29 -8.78 -9.63
N TYR A 57 0.85 -7.67 -9.06
CA TYR A 57 1.48 -7.11 -7.88
C TYR A 57 1.31 -8.06 -6.69
N VAL A 58 0.11 -8.61 -6.51
CA VAL A 58 -0.13 -9.57 -5.43
C VAL A 58 0.76 -10.80 -5.61
N ASP A 59 0.92 -11.29 -6.84
CA ASP A 59 1.79 -12.44 -7.09
C ASP A 59 3.23 -12.09 -6.73
N PHE A 60 3.69 -10.90 -7.09
CA PHE A 60 5.02 -10.44 -6.74
C PHE A 60 5.20 -10.39 -5.22
N LEU A 61 4.24 -9.82 -4.51
CA LEU A 61 4.32 -9.73 -3.06
C LEU A 61 4.29 -11.10 -2.41
N SER A 62 3.46 -12.01 -2.94
CA SER A 62 3.39 -13.36 -2.40
C SER A 62 4.72 -14.07 -2.55
N GLU A 63 5.40 -13.85 -3.66
CA GLU A 63 6.70 -14.46 -3.87
C GLU A 63 7.77 -13.85 -2.97
N LYS A 64 7.73 -12.54 -2.76
CA LYS A 64 8.82 -11.84 -2.08
C LYS A 64 8.60 -11.64 -0.59
N SER A 65 7.36 -11.39 -0.16
CA SER A 65 7.13 -11.00 1.23
C SER A 65 7.00 -12.16 2.19
N ILE A 66 6.51 -13.31 1.71
CA ILE A 66 6.20 -14.42 2.60
C ILE A 66 7.45 -14.89 3.36
N SER A 67 8.61 -14.85 2.71
CA SER A 67 9.85 -15.27 3.36
C SER A 67 10.23 -14.37 4.53
N PHE A 68 9.66 -13.18 4.62
CA PHE A 68 9.94 -12.27 5.72
C PHE A 68 8.89 -12.35 6.83
N LEU A 69 7.94 -13.26 6.72
CA LEU A 69 6.94 -13.47 7.74
C LEU A 69 7.40 -14.58 8.69
N ALA A 70 7.06 -14.45 9.96
CA ALA A 70 7.32 -15.53 10.90
C ALA A 70 6.54 -16.76 10.47
N GLN A 71 7.17 -17.92 10.54
CA GLN A 71 6.52 -19.16 10.11
C GLN A 71 5.22 -19.42 10.86
N THR A 72 5.19 -19.03 12.13
CA THR A 72 4.00 -19.23 12.95
C THR A 72 2.89 -18.28 12.59
N ALA A 73 3.20 -17.19 11.90
CA ALA A 73 2.20 -16.18 11.55
C ALA A 73 1.63 -16.41 10.15
N TYR A 74 2.39 -17.03 9.26
CA TYR A 74 1.93 -17.20 7.89
C TYR A 74 0.91 -18.31 7.78
N ARG A 75 -0.24 -17.98 7.18
CA ARG A 75 -1.28 -18.98 6.87
C ARG A 75 -1.77 -18.67 5.48
N VAL A 76 -1.89 -19.71 4.66
CA VAL A 76 -2.28 -19.55 3.26
C VAL A 76 -3.62 -18.84 3.14
N ASP A 77 -4.62 -19.27 3.93
CA ASP A 77 -5.94 -18.68 3.84
C ASP A 77 -5.94 -17.22 4.33
N ARG A 78 -5.20 -16.93 5.38
CA ARG A 78 -5.16 -15.56 5.90
C ARG A 78 -4.40 -14.63 4.96
N TRP A 79 -3.33 -15.12 4.37
CA TRP A 79 -2.59 -14.33 3.38
C TRP A 79 -3.47 -14.04 2.17
N HIS A 80 -4.21 -15.04 1.72
CA HIS A 80 -5.11 -14.84 0.59
C HIS A 80 -6.15 -13.77 0.90
N ASP A 81 -6.76 -13.81 2.09
CA ASP A 81 -7.73 -12.81 2.49
C ASP A 81 -7.11 -11.43 2.57
N PHE A 82 -5.90 -11.34 3.14
CA PHE A 82 -5.18 -10.07 3.22
C PHE A 82 -4.95 -9.48 1.83
N CYS A 83 -4.59 -10.32 0.87
CA CYS A 83 -4.31 -9.86 -0.48
C CYS A 83 -5.53 -9.29 -1.18
N GLN A 84 -6.74 -9.62 -0.72
CA GLN A 84 -7.95 -9.05 -1.29
C GLN A 84 -8.02 -7.55 -1.06
N HIS A 85 -7.27 -7.03 -0.11
CA HIS A 85 -7.26 -5.60 0.19
C HIS A 85 -6.17 -4.85 -0.60
N ILE A 86 -5.43 -5.54 -1.45
CA ILE A 86 -4.26 -4.95 -2.11
C ILE A 86 -4.57 -4.66 -3.57
N ALA A 87 -4.17 -3.47 -4.00
CA ALA A 87 -4.29 -3.06 -5.41
C ALA A 87 -2.98 -2.40 -5.82
N TYR A 88 -2.84 -2.16 -7.10
CA TYR A 88 -1.63 -1.53 -7.63
C TYR A 88 -2.01 -0.52 -8.70
N CYS A 89 -1.25 0.56 -8.76
CA CYS A 89 -1.42 1.57 -9.80
C CYS A 89 -0.04 1.98 -10.31
N THR A 90 0.12 1.96 -11.62
CA THR A 90 1.37 2.36 -12.24
C THR A 90 1.44 3.88 -12.28
N VAL A 91 2.45 4.46 -11.63
CA VAL A 91 2.68 5.90 -11.66
C VAL A 91 4.17 6.16 -11.72
N ASP A 92 4.55 7.25 -12.37
CA ASP A 92 5.93 7.70 -12.40
C ASP A 92 5.94 9.07 -11.75
N VAL A 93 6.51 9.17 -10.54
CA VAL A 93 6.47 10.42 -9.78
C VAL A 93 7.25 11.54 -10.46
N SER A 94 8.07 11.21 -11.46
CA SER A 94 8.77 12.24 -12.23
C SER A 94 7.88 12.87 -13.30
N LYS A 95 6.69 12.32 -13.53
CA LYS A 95 5.78 12.81 -14.55
C LYS A 95 4.55 13.42 -13.89
N PRO A 96 4.34 14.73 -14.05
CA PRO A 96 3.19 15.38 -13.41
C PRO A 96 1.85 14.78 -13.81
N GLU A 97 1.71 14.32 -15.05
CA GLU A 97 0.45 13.79 -15.54
C GLU A 97 0.04 12.51 -14.79
N ASP A 98 1.00 11.80 -14.20
CA ASP A 98 0.66 10.57 -13.49
C ASP A 98 -0.01 10.85 -12.16
N TYR A 99 0.10 12.05 -11.64
CA TYR A 99 -0.60 12.41 -10.41
C TYR A 99 -2.10 12.47 -10.59
N ALA A 100 -2.57 12.63 -11.83
CA ALA A 100 -4.00 12.58 -12.10
C ALA A 100 -4.56 11.19 -11.77
N GLN A 101 -3.76 10.15 -11.97
CA GLN A 101 -4.20 8.80 -11.62
C GLN A 101 -4.36 8.63 -10.11
N LEU A 102 -3.49 9.28 -9.34
CA LEU A 102 -3.61 9.24 -7.89
C LEU A 102 -4.90 9.89 -7.44
N THR A 103 -5.26 11.00 -8.06
CA THR A 103 -6.50 11.67 -7.73
C THR A 103 -7.69 10.76 -7.96
N GLY A 104 -7.63 9.95 -9.02
CA GLY A 104 -8.71 9.03 -9.32
C GLY A 104 -8.82 7.86 -8.34
N LEU A 105 -7.77 7.60 -7.57
CA LEU A 105 -7.81 6.54 -6.58
C LEU A 105 -8.38 6.98 -5.25
N VAL A 106 -8.49 8.29 -5.03
CA VAL A 106 -8.92 8.82 -3.75
C VAL A 106 -10.40 8.57 -3.53
N ARG A 107 -10.74 8.06 -2.35
CA ARG A 107 -12.12 7.86 -1.94
C ARG A 107 -12.48 8.92 -0.92
N GLU A 108 -13.68 9.49 -1.05
CA GLU A 108 -14.14 10.48 -0.10
C GLU A 108 -14.53 9.82 1.21
N GLY A 109 -14.33 10.54 2.31
CA GLY A 109 -14.70 10.04 3.61
C GLY A 109 -13.78 8.98 4.16
N VAL A 110 -12.62 8.79 3.54
CA VAL A 110 -11.66 7.76 3.92
C VAL A 110 -10.35 8.44 4.27
N ARG A 111 -9.74 8.03 5.38
CA ARG A 111 -8.42 8.52 5.74
C ARG A 111 -7.39 7.94 4.79
N ARG A 112 -6.38 8.73 4.49
CA ARG A 112 -5.29 8.30 3.63
C ARG A 112 -3.98 8.37 4.38
N VAL A 113 -3.19 7.30 4.27
CA VAL A 113 -1.85 7.23 4.85
C VAL A 113 -0.88 6.99 3.72
N TYR A 114 0.16 7.79 3.66
CA TYR A 114 1.17 7.68 2.61
C TYR A 114 2.46 7.12 3.19
N TYR A 115 2.98 6.07 2.58
CA TYR A 115 4.29 5.53 2.91
C TYR A 115 5.22 5.80 1.75
N LEU A 116 6.38 6.36 2.05
CA LEU A 116 7.35 6.73 1.03
C LEU A 116 8.50 5.73 1.07
N ALA A 117 8.36 4.66 0.30
CA ALA A 117 9.36 3.59 0.25
C ALA A 117 10.26 3.75 -0.97
N THR A 118 10.65 5.00 -1.25
CA THR A 118 11.47 5.33 -2.42
C THR A 118 12.76 5.98 -1.96
N ALA A 119 13.64 6.29 -2.93
CA ALA A 119 14.89 6.97 -2.63
C ALA A 119 14.62 8.34 -2.01
N PRO A 120 15.51 8.82 -1.12
CA PRO A 120 15.29 10.09 -0.45
C PRO A 120 15.04 11.27 -1.40
N SER A 121 15.68 11.28 -2.56
CA SER A 121 15.47 12.36 -3.52
C SER A 121 14.03 12.40 -4.01
N LEU A 122 13.36 11.27 -4.05
CA LEU A 122 11.96 11.21 -4.45
C LEU A 122 11.04 11.55 -3.28
N PHE A 123 11.47 11.32 -2.06
CA PHE A 123 10.69 11.67 -0.88
C PHE A 123 10.25 13.13 -0.90
N THR A 124 11.21 14.03 -1.14
CA THR A 124 10.90 15.46 -1.12
C THR A 124 9.85 15.79 -2.16
N ARG A 125 10.01 15.25 -3.37
CA ARG A 125 9.07 15.54 -4.45
C ARG A 125 7.67 15.00 -4.14
N ILE A 126 7.60 13.79 -3.64
CA ILE A 126 6.31 13.17 -3.32
C ILE A 126 5.63 13.92 -2.19
N SER A 127 6.38 14.30 -1.17
CA SER A 127 5.80 15.02 -0.04
C SER A 127 5.23 16.37 -0.48
N ALA A 128 5.96 17.10 -1.35
CA ALA A 128 5.46 18.37 -1.84
C ALA A 128 4.15 18.19 -2.60
N ARG A 129 4.07 17.16 -3.45
CA ARG A 129 2.84 16.90 -4.19
C ARG A 129 1.70 16.47 -3.28
N SER A 130 2.00 15.67 -2.27
CA SER A 130 0.98 15.23 -1.33
C SER A 130 0.40 16.43 -0.57
N GLU A 131 1.24 17.38 -0.21
CA GLU A 131 0.77 18.57 0.48
C GLU A 131 -0.14 19.41 -0.39
N GLU A 132 0.10 19.42 -1.69
CA GLU A 132 -0.76 20.14 -2.61
C GLU A 132 -2.17 19.58 -2.67
N HIS A 133 -2.32 18.31 -2.32
CA HIS A 133 -3.60 17.63 -2.42
C HIS A 133 -4.33 17.55 -1.09
N THR A 134 -3.72 18.02 -0.05
CA THR A 134 -4.39 18.05 1.24
C THR A 134 -4.98 19.43 1.51
#